data_083e093293b0f6804aa52381a4258e72
#
_entry.id   083e093293b0f6804aa52381a4258e72
#
_cell.length_a   1.000
_cell.length_b   1.000
_cell.length_c   1.000
_cell.angle_alpha   90.00
_cell.angle_beta   90.00
_cell.angle_gamma   90.00
#
_symmetry.space_group_name_H-M   'P 1'
#
loop_
_entity.id
_entity.type
_entity.pdbx_description
1 polymer ?
#
loop_
_entity_poly.entity_id
_entity_poly.type
_entity_poly.pdbx_seq_one_letter_code
_entity_poly.pdbx_strand_id
1 'polypeptide(L)'
;RRKMKKYLDMLQSSSPSYVLMASIENGIFQMEQLRRKDGMRKFADSLLEMRESLSAMKNLRLVGRELKGRYGIFDLDPSKVVISTRYASFDVDKSKIVVSVGSSGLTGPALTVLLRNRYHLEMEMCGADYVTAITAVGDSKAGLERLRAALLAIDKEGFPSGKMELQGREGAGSDCVYAIEAKTRCSIREAIDGKTARIPLRESAGKISGEFVYIYPPGIPLIAPGECITEQLLEVILDYIRKGLPVHGLSDQPLETILVSEQAI
;
A
#
# COMPACT_ATOMS: atom_id res chain seq x y z
N ARG A 1 -21.26 15.34 25.05
CA ARG A 1 -20.42 15.02 26.23
C ARG A 1 -20.81 13.69 26.91
N ARG A 2 -22.13 13.45 27.26
CA ARG A 2 -22.58 12.23 27.98
C ARG A 2 -22.30 10.93 27.22
N LYS A 3 -22.58 10.86 25.90
CA LYS A 3 -22.25 9.68 25.07
C LYS A 3 -20.75 9.42 25.00
N MET A 4 -19.96 10.46 24.79
CA MET A 4 -18.50 10.35 24.71
C MET A 4 -17.89 9.85 26.01
N LYS A 5 -18.37 10.36 27.18
CA LYS A 5 -17.93 9.86 28.48
C LYS A 5 -18.21 8.36 28.64
N LYS A 6 -19.42 7.91 28.25
CA LYS A 6 -19.79 6.49 28.33
C LYS A 6 -18.83 5.59 27.53
N TYR A 7 -18.45 6.00 26.30
CA TYR A 7 -17.51 5.22 25.50
C TYR A 7 -16.09 5.28 26.05
N LEU A 8 -15.64 6.41 26.57
CA LEU A 8 -14.35 6.50 27.25
C LEU A 8 -14.30 5.57 28.47
N ASP A 9 -15.35 5.57 29.31
CA ASP A 9 -15.43 4.70 30.47
C ASP A 9 -15.40 3.20 30.09
N MET A 10 -15.91 2.83 28.91
CA MET A 10 -15.90 1.45 28.40
C MET A 10 -14.55 1.03 27.79
N LEU A 11 -13.86 1.97 27.15
CA LEU A 11 -12.66 1.70 26.35
C LEU A 11 -11.34 2.03 27.05
N GLN A 12 -11.40 2.73 28.17
CA GLN A 12 -10.20 3.09 28.92
C GLN A 12 -9.51 1.86 29.52
N SER A 13 -8.20 1.85 29.55
CA SER A 13 -7.43 0.81 30.20
C SER A 13 -7.57 0.91 31.73
N SER A 14 -7.83 -0.22 32.39
CA SER A 14 -7.83 -0.31 33.85
C SER A 14 -6.41 -0.33 34.44
N SER A 15 -5.41 -0.69 33.64
CA SER A 15 -3.99 -0.76 34.03
C SER A 15 -3.13 -0.03 33.00
N PRO A 16 -3.07 1.30 33.07
CA PRO A 16 -2.30 2.07 32.09
C PRO A 16 -0.80 1.75 32.19
N SER A 17 -0.15 1.56 31.04
CA SER A 17 1.30 1.34 31.00
C SER A 17 2.04 2.65 31.27
N TYR A 18 2.78 2.72 32.34
CA TYR A 18 3.62 3.89 32.65
C TYR A 18 4.71 4.12 31.60
N VAL A 19 5.20 3.05 30.96
CA VAL A 19 6.18 3.15 29.86
C VAL A 19 5.57 3.87 28.66
N LEU A 20 4.32 3.52 28.28
CA LEU A 20 3.62 4.22 27.20
C LEU A 20 3.30 5.67 27.57
N MET A 21 2.89 5.93 28.80
CA MET A 21 2.63 7.29 29.28
C MET A 21 3.89 8.16 29.24
N ALA A 22 5.02 7.65 29.75
CA ALA A 22 6.29 8.34 29.69
C ALA A 22 6.76 8.58 28.25
N SER A 23 6.52 7.63 27.34
CA SER A 23 6.80 7.78 25.91
C SER A 23 5.98 8.89 25.27
N ILE A 24 4.69 8.98 25.60
CA ILE A 24 3.80 10.06 25.12
C ILE A 24 4.30 11.42 25.64
N GLU A 25 4.60 11.52 26.95
CA GLU A 25 5.11 12.75 27.54
C GLU A 25 6.43 13.19 26.91
N ASN A 26 7.37 12.25 26.72
CA ASN A 26 8.61 12.53 25.99
C ASN A 26 8.35 12.98 24.56
N GLY A 27 7.41 12.38 23.86
CA GLY A 27 7.00 12.79 22.50
C GLY A 27 6.51 14.25 22.48
N ILE A 28 5.65 14.64 23.42
CA ILE A 28 5.18 16.03 23.58
C ILE A 28 6.36 16.97 23.85
N PHE A 29 7.24 16.60 24.77
CA PHE A 29 8.44 17.38 25.08
C PHE A 29 9.32 17.60 23.84
N GLN A 30 9.59 16.54 23.08
CA GLN A 30 10.38 16.64 21.84
C GLN A 30 9.70 17.55 20.81
N MET A 31 8.38 17.46 20.64
CA MET A 31 7.63 18.33 19.72
C MET A 31 7.72 19.81 20.14
N GLU A 32 7.69 20.11 21.44
CA GLU A 32 7.91 21.47 21.94
C GLU A 32 9.34 21.97 21.65
N GLN A 33 10.36 21.13 21.83
CA GLN A 33 11.75 21.49 21.50
C GLN A 33 11.92 21.77 20.01
N LEU A 34 11.29 20.95 19.15
CA LEU A 34 11.29 21.16 17.69
C LEU A 34 10.62 22.48 17.31
N ARG A 35 9.49 22.80 17.93
CA ARG A 35 8.79 24.06 17.71
C ARG A 35 9.65 25.26 18.09
N ARG A 36 10.32 25.22 19.25
CA ARG A 36 11.20 26.31 19.75
C ARG A 36 12.45 26.54 18.88
N LYS A 37 12.96 25.49 18.23
CA LYS A 37 14.18 25.51 17.40
C LYS A 37 13.90 25.62 15.91
N ASP A 38 12.68 25.94 15.52
CA ASP A 38 12.24 25.98 14.10
C ASP A 38 12.40 24.62 13.38
N GLY A 39 12.39 23.52 14.15
CA GLY A 39 12.65 22.18 13.64
C GLY A 39 11.62 21.72 12.63
N MET A 40 10.35 22.04 12.84
CA MET A 40 9.27 21.73 11.90
C MET A 40 9.49 22.38 10.53
N ARG A 41 9.89 23.65 10.55
CA ARG A 41 10.17 24.39 9.32
C ARG A 41 11.39 23.81 8.60
N LYS A 42 12.48 23.57 9.32
CA LYS A 42 13.69 22.95 8.76
C LYS A 42 13.41 21.58 8.15
N PHE A 43 12.58 20.77 8.78
CA PHE A 43 12.14 19.50 8.22
C PHE A 43 11.34 19.71 6.93
N ALA A 44 10.34 20.61 6.95
CA ALA A 44 9.53 20.90 5.78
C ALA A 44 10.38 21.39 4.59
N ASP A 45 11.32 22.32 4.85
CA ASP A 45 12.22 22.84 3.82
C ASP A 45 13.10 21.72 3.25
N SER A 46 13.72 20.89 4.08
CA SER A 46 14.52 19.74 3.64
C SER A 46 13.72 18.71 2.85
N LEU A 47 12.48 18.46 3.25
CA LEU A 47 11.57 17.56 2.54
C LEU A 47 11.21 18.11 1.16
N LEU A 48 10.92 19.41 1.06
CA LEU A 48 10.60 20.07 -0.21
C LEU A 48 11.80 20.07 -1.15
N GLU A 49 13.00 20.39 -0.67
CA GLU A 49 14.26 20.30 -1.44
C GLU A 49 14.48 18.88 -1.99
N MET A 50 14.29 17.86 -1.14
CA MET A 50 14.37 16.46 -1.58
C MET A 50 13.37 16.16 -2.69
N ARG A 51 12.11 16.53 -2.51
CA ARG A 51 11.04 16.28 -3.49
C ARG A 51 11.32 16.99 -4.82
N GLU A 52 11.79 18.22 -4.79
CA GLU A 52 12.20 18.97 -5.99
C GLU A 52 13.31 18.25 -6.74
N SER A 53 14.34 17.79 -6.02
CA SER A 53 15.44 17.02 -6.60
C SER A 53 14.96 15.70 -7.25
N LEU A 54 13.99 15.00 -6.62
CA LEU A 54 13.42 13.76 -7.14
C LEU A 54 12.50 13.96 -8.33
N SER A 55 12.01 15.18 -8.57
CA SER A 55 11.17 15.48 -9.75
C SER A 55 11.91 15.33 -11.08
N ALA A 56 13.25 15.36 -11.04
CA ALA A 56 14.12 15.20 -12.22
C ALA A 56 14.34 13.73 -12.64
N MET A 57 13.82 12.74 -11.88
CA MET A 57 13.92 11.32 -12.22
C MET A 57 13.26 11.00 -13.56
N LYS A 58 13.85 10.06 -14.32
CA LYS A 58 13.42 9.69 -15.67
C LYS A 58 12.76 8.32 -15.75
N ASN A 59 13.22 7.38 -14.96
CA ASN A 59 12.74 5.99 -14.93
C ASN A 59 11.81 5.71 -13.75
N LEU A 60 11.99 6.45 -12.66
CA LEU A 60 11.10 6.47 -11.51
C LEU A 60 10.31 7.79 -11.50
N ARG A 61 9.14 7.77 -10.92
CA ARG A 61 8.32 8.98 -10.81
C ARG A 61 7.90 9.25 -9.37
N LEU A 62 8.23 10.44 -8.88
CA LEU A 62 7.66 10.94 -7.64
C LEU A 62 6.22 11.39 -7.88
N VAL A 63 5.27 10.85 -7.11
CA VAL A 63 3.88 11.31 -7.11
C VAL A 63 3.81 12.68 -6.43
N GLY A 64 3.33 13.66 -7.15
CA GLY A 64 3.35 15.07 -6.74
C GLY A 64 1.99 15.75 -6.82
N ARG A 65 1.99 17.05 -6.47
CA ARG A 65 0.78 17.88 -6.39
C ARG A 65 0.08 18.07 -7.73
N GLU A 66 0.74 17.81 -8.84
CA GLU A 66 0.17 17.86 -10.19
C GLU A 66 -0.98 16.87 -10.40
N LEU A 67 -1.07 15.84 -9.53
CA LEU A 67 -2.13 14.86 -9.55
C LEU A 67 -3.34 15.22 -8.67
N LYS A 68 -3.27 16.33 -7.92
CA LYS A 68 -4.39 16.80 -7.10
C LYS A 68 -5.61 17.08 -7.96
N GLY A 69 -6.77 16.55 -7.56
CA GLY A 69 -8.02 16.66 -8.31
C GLY A 69 -8.13 15.74 -9.53
N ARG A 70 -7.16 14.83 -9.73
CA ARG A 70 -7.18 13.82 -10.81
C ARG A 70 -7.18 12.42 -10.22
N TYR A 71 -7.73 11.45 -10.93
CA TYR A 71 -7.72 10.02 -10.53
C TYR A 71 -8.28 9.74 -9.12
N GLY A 72 -9.23 10.55 -8.66
CA GLY A 72 -9.77 10.45 -7.31
C GLY A 72 -8.84 10.96 -6.19
N ILE A 73 -7.69 11.54 -6.53
CA ILE A 73 -6.76 12.11 -5.54
C ILE A 73 -7.27 13.49 -5.11
N PHE A 74 -7.81 13.56 -3.90
CA PHE A 74 -8.31 14.82 -3.34
C PHE A 74 -7.18 15.76 -2.95
N ASP A 75 -6.18 15.26 -2.22
CA ASP A 75 -4.99 15.99 -1.81
C ASP A 75 -3.83 15.02 -1.52
N LEU A 76 -2.65 15.57 -1.29
CA LEU A 76 -1.42 14.84 -1.03
C LEU A 76 -0.77 15.35 0.25
N ASP A 77 -0.34 14.40 1.08
CA ASP A 77 0.54 14.66 2.21
C ASP A 77 2.00 14.66 1.71
N PRO A 78 2.72 15.80 1.75
CA PRO A 78 4.10 15.85 1.28
C PRO A 78 5.06 14.91 2.03
N SER A 79 4.74 14.54 3.29
CA SER A 79 5.53 13.61 4.09
C SER A 79 5.43 12.16 3.60
N LYS A 80 4.43 11.84 2.80
CA LYS A 80 4.29 10.56 2.11
C LYS A 80 5.00 10.64 0.76
N VAL A 81 6.16 10.02 0.67
CA VAL A 81 6.97 9.99 -0.55
C VAL A 81 6.60 8.76 -1.36
N VAL A 82 5.70 8.91 -2.32
CA VAL A 82 5.25 7.83 -3.19
C VAL A 82 6.06 7.86 -4.48
N ILE A 83 6.77 6.77 -4.77
CA ILE A 83 7.59 6.59 -5.96
C ILE A 83 6.95 5.53 -6.84
N SER A 84 6.51 5.93 -8.02
CA SER A 84 5.98 5.03 -9.04
C SER A 84 7.11 4.49 -9.91
N THR A 85 7.06 3.20 -10.20
CA THR A 85 7.93 2.50 -11.14
C THR A 85 7.34 2.48 -12.55
N ARG A 86 6.11 2.95 -12.71
CA ARG A 86 5.47 3.15 -14.01
C ARG A 86 5.73 4.56 -14.51
N TYR A 87 6.30 4.64 -15.69
CA TYR A 87 6.35 5.88 -16.43
C TYR A 87 5.02 6.05 -17.17
N ALA A 88 4.08 6.78 -16.58
CA ALA A 88 2.91 7.23 -17.31
C ALA A 88 3.27 8.55 -17.99
N SER A 89 3.47 8.54 -19.29
CA SER A 89 3.41 9.78 -20.08
C SER A 89 1.94 10.22 -20.10
N PHE A 90 1.62 11.25 -19.32
CA PHE A 90 0.30 11.87 -19.38
C PHE A 90 0.26 12.74 -20.63
N ASP A 91 -0.19 12.17 -21.73
CA ASP A 91 -0.57 12.98 -22.87
C ASP A 91 -1.90 13.67 -22.57
N VAL A 92 -1.93 14.99 -22.73
CA VAL A 92 -3.01 15.87 -22.26
C VAL A 92 -4.11 15.95 -23.33
N ASP A 93 -4.53 14.85 -23.88
CA ASP A 93 -5.78 14.82 -24.62
C ASP A 93 -6.93 14.48 -23.67
N LYS A 94 -7.81 15.45 -23.44
CA LYS A 94 -8.93 15.40 -22.51
C LYS A 94 -9.98 14.33 -22.84
N SER A 95 -9.84 13.61 -23.93
CA SER A 95 -10.83 12.65 -24.44
C SER A 95 -10.36 11.20 -24.49
N LYS A 96 -9.06 10.92 -24.35
CA LYS A 96 -8.51 9.56 -24.35
C LYS A 96 -7.37 9.44 -23.34
N ILE A 97 -7.61 8.68 -22.27
CA ILE A 97 -6.55 8.26 -21.37
C ILE A 97 -5.81 7.11 -22.05
N VAL A 98 -4.82 7.44 -22.86
CA VAL A 98 -3.82 6.45 -23.29
C VAL A 98 -2.75 6.40 -22.23
N VAL A 99 -2.84 5.43 -21.32
CA VAL A 99 -1.76 5.10 -20.40
C VAL A 99 -0.71 4.37 -21.22
N SER A 100 0.22 5.12 -21.79
CA SER A 100 1.43 4.55 -22.37
C SER A 100 2.31 4.05 -21.21
N VAL A 101 2.32 2.74 -20.99
CA VAL A 101 3.11 2.07 -19.96
C VAL A 101 4.52 1.90 -20.50
N GLY A 102 5.37 2.91 -20.33
CA GLY A 102 6.82 2.71 -20.33
C GLY A 102 7.16 2.09 -18.97
N SER A 103 7.29 0.75 -18.89
CA SER A 103 7.71 0.12 -17.66
C SER A 103 9.22 0.27 -17.51
N SER A 104 9.68 0.73 -16.35
CA SER A 104 11.11 0.66 -15.99
C SER A 104 11.59 -0.81 -15.85
N GLY A 105 10.72 -1.79 -16.04
CA GLY A 105 11.00 -3.19 -15.74
C GLY A 105 11.09 -3.52 -14.25
N LEU A 106 10.94 -2.51 -13.38
CA LEU A 106 11.03 -2.64 -11.93
C LEU A 106 9.64 -2.66 -11.32
N THR A 107 9.35 -3.65 -10.48
CA THR A 107 8.10 -3.70 -9.70
C THR A 107 8.28 -3.02 -8.34
N GLY A 108 7.18 -2.61 -7.68
CA GLY A 108 7.23 -2.06 -6.34
C GLY A 108 7.91 -3.00 -5.33
N PRO A 109 7.58 -4.31 -5.27
CA PRO A 109 8.31 -5.27 -4.44
C PRO A 109 9.81 -5.34 -4.74
N ALA A 110 10.20 -5.35 -6.01
CA ALA A 110 11.62 -5.38 -6.38
C ALA A 110 12.36 -4.10 -5.96
N LEU A 111 11.72 -2.93 -6.11
CA LEU A 111 12.27 -1.66 -5.62
C LEU A 111 12.40 -1.65 -4.08
N THR A 112 11.41 -2.21 -3.36
CA THR A 112 11.48 -2.34 -1.89
C THR A 112 12.66 -3.18 -1.45
N VAL A 113 12.86 -4.35 -2.06
CA VAL A 113 13.99 -5.25 -1.79
C VAL A 113 15.33 -4.58 -2.09
N LEU A 114 15.41 -3.86 -3.22
CA LEU A 114 16.62 -3.13 -3.62
C LEU A 114 16.97 -2.02 -2.62
N LEU A 115 15.98 -1.20 -2.21
CA LEU A 115 16.16 -0.13 -1.23
C LEU A 115 16.60 -0.70 0.13
N ARG A 116 15.99 -1.79 0.59
CA ARG A 116 16.33 -2.46 1.84
C ARG A 116 17.75 -3.03 1.82
N ASN A 117 18.06 -3.84 0.83
CA ASN A 117 19.30 -4.63 0.82
C ASN A 117 20.54 -3.79 0.47
N ARG A 118 20.41 -2.87 -0.49
CA ARG A 118 21.56 -2.10 -0.98
C ARG A 118 21.75 -0.76 -0.27
N TYR A 119 20.64 -0.13 0.14
CA TYR A 119 20.67 1.22 0.71
C TYR A 119 20.26 1.28 2.19
N HIS A 120 19.86 0.12 2.76
CA HIS A 120 19.38 0.02 4.15
C HIS A 120 18.25 1.02 4.45
N LEU A 121 17.31 1.12 3.51
CA LEU A 121 16.12 1.96 3.59
C LEU A 121 14.89 1.07 3.61
N GLU A 122 14.11 1.18 4.68
CA GLU A 122 12.84 0.46 4.83
C GLU A 122 11.70 1.33 4.33
N MET A 123 10.85 0.75 3.48
CA MET A 123 9.65 1.43 2.98
C MET A 123 8.45 1.04 3.82
N GLU A 124 7.51 1.95 3.97
CA GLU A 124 6.27 1.71 4.71
C GLU A 124 5.41 0.64 4.01
N MET A 125 5.26 0.77 2.70
CA MET A 125 4.47 -0.17 1.91
C MET A 125 4.87 -0.13 0.44
N CYS A 126 4.51 -1.20 -0.27
CA CYS A 126 4.59 -1.23 -1.73
C CYS A 126 3.30 -1.75 -2.36
N GLY A 127 2.98 -1.24 -3.52
CA GLY A 127 2.01 -1.82 -4.45
C GLY A 127 2.74 -2.54 -5.57
N ALA A 128 1.98 -2.99 -6.59
CA ALA A 128 2.57 -3.67 -7.74
C ALA A 128 3.62 -2.81 -8.47
N ASP A 129 3.41 -1.49 -8.52
CA ASP A 129 4.16 -0.55 -9.33
C ASP A 129 4.51 0.75 -8.59
N TYR A 130 4.52 0.71 -7.27
CA TYR A 130 4.96 1.85 -6.46
C TYR A 130 5.51 1.40 -5.10
N VAL A 131 6.25 2.29 -4.46
CA VAL A 131 6.62 2.20 -3.04
C VAL A 131 6.26 3.50 -2.34
N THR A 132 6.01 3.42 -1.03
CA THR A 132 5.73 4.59 -0.20
C THR A 132 6.71 4.63 0.96
N ALA A 133 7.42 5.73 1.10
CA ALA A 133 8.15 6.07 2.30
C ALA A 133 7.35 7.08 3.13
N ILE A 134 7.30 6.88 4.44
CA ILE A 134 6.79 7.85 5.39
C ILE A 134 7.97 8.59 6.00
N THR A 135 7.95 9.90 5.91
CA THR A 135 8.94 10.77 6.56
C THR A 135 8.29 11.52 7.71
N ALA A 136 9.04 11.79 8.74
CA ALA A 136 8.58 12.45 9.94
C ALA A 136 9.57 13.52 10.42
N VAL A 137 9.10 14.42 11.25
CA VAL A 137 9.91 15.50 11.83
C VAL A 137 11.11 14.98 12.65
N GLY A 138 11.09 13.72 13.04
CA GLY A 138 12.20 13.04 13.70
C GLY A 138 13.32 12.59 12.75
N ASP A 139 13.07 12.60 11.44
CA ASP A 139 14.08 12.22 10.45
C ASP A 139 15.15 13.30 10.34
N SER A 140 16.39 12.84 10.31
CA SER A 140 17.52 13.73 10.11
C SER A 140 17.65 14.17 8.64
N LYS A 141 18.23 15.34 8.41
CA LYS A 141 18.60 15.78 7.05
C LYS A 141 19.44 14.71 6.31
N ALA A 142 20.33 14.02 7.03
CA ALA A 142 21.13 12.94 6.47
C ALA A 142 20.28 11.73 6.04
N GLY A 143 19.21 11.42 6.77
CA GLY A 143 18.25 10.36 6.41
C GLY A 143 17.50 10.67 5.11
N LEU A 144 16.98 11.90 5.00
CA LEU A 144 16.32 12.38 3.77
C LEU A 144 17.28 12.39 2.58
N GLU A 145 18.52 12.84 2.80
CA GLU A 145 19.56 12.85 1.76
C GLU A 145 19.94 11.44 1.30
N ARG A 146 20.00 10.46 2.21
CA ARG A 146 20.25 9.06 1.87
C ARG A 146 19.12 8.49 1.00
N LEU A 147 17.86 8.78 1.34
CA LEU A 147 16.72 8.39 0.52
C LEU A 147 16.79 9.01 -0.87
N ARG A 148 17.06 10.32 -0.94
CA ARG A 148 17.24 11.05 -2.19
C ARG A 148 18.34 10.44 -3.07
N ALA A 149 19.52 10.24 -2.49
CA ALA A 149 20.67 9.70 -3.21
C ALA A 149 20.41 8.29 -3.73
N ALA A 150 19.76 7.43 -2.92
CA ALA A 150 19.40 6.06 -3.32
C ALA A 150 18.45 6.06 -4.52
N LEU A 151 17.38 6.86 -4.46
CA LEU A 151 16.38 6.92 -5.54
C LEU A 151 16.97 7.47 -6.84
N LEU A 152 17.80 8.51 -6.77
CA LEU A 152 18.49 9.06 -7.95
C LEU A 152 19.52 8.09 -8.54
N ALA A 153 20.22 7.33 -7.71
CA ALA A 153 21.16 6.31 -8.17
C ALA A 153 20.42 5.16 -8.89
N ILE A 154 19.32 4.69 -8.31
CA ILE A 154 18.47 3.65 -8.91
C ILE A 154 17.87 4.15 -10.23
N ASP A 155 17.37 5.37 -10.26
CA ASP A 155 16.80 5.98 -11.47
C ASP A 155 17.85 6.06 -12.60
N LYS A 156 19.10 6.45 -12.26
CA LYS A 156 20.20 6.59 -13.23
C LYS A 156 20.68 5.25 -13.78
N GLU A 157 20.70 4.20 -12.97
CA GLU A 157 21.12 2.86 -13.41
C GLU A 157 20.20 2.34 -14.50
N GLY A 158 18.93 2.77 -14.52
CA GLY A 158 17.93 2.23 -15.43
C GLY A 158 17.73 0.71 -15.18
N PHE A 159 16.62 0.20 -15.68
CA PHE A 159 16.40 -1.25 -15.65
C PHE A 159 16.23 -1.72 -17.08
N PRO A 160 16.89 -2.82 -17.48
CA PRO A 160 16.66 -3.37 -18.80
C PRO A 160 15.15 -3.61 -18.91
N SER A 161 14.54 -3.05 -19.95
CA SER A 161 13.17 -3.34 -20.32
C SER A 161 13.08 -4.83 -20.63
N GLY A 162 12.99 -5.65 -19.60
CA GLY A 162 12.56 -7.02 -19.76
C GLY A 162 11.18 -6.90 -20.37
N LYS A 163 11.00 -7.45 -21.56
CA LYS A 163 9.70 -7.75 -22.12
C LYS A 163 8.97 -8.71 -21.18
N MET A 164 8.52 -8.21 -20.05
CA MET A 164 7.40 -8.82 -19.38
C MET A 164 6.22 -8.41 -20.25
N GLU A 165 5.92 -9.25 -21.23
CA GLU A 165 4.65 -9.20 -21.93
C GLU A 165 3.59 -9.31 -20.85
N LEU A 166 3.13 -8.14 -20.40
CA LEU A 166 1.84 -8.02 -19.78
C LEU A 166 0.81 -8.30 -20.90
N GLN A 167 0.68 -9.60 -21.25
CA GLN A 167 -0.56 -10.08 -21.85
C GLN A 167 -1.66 -9.90 -20.80
N GLY A 168 -2.19 -8.73 -20.76
CA GLY A 168 -3.22 -8.34 -19.82
C GLY A 168 -3.97 -7.17 -20.38
N ARG A 169 -5.02 -7.47 -21.10
CA ARG A 169 -6.22 -6.69 -21.38
C ARG A 169 -6.04 -5.18 -21.16
N GLU A 170 -5.99 -4.45 -22.26
CA GLU A 170 -6.49 -3.08 -22.32
C GLU A 170 -7.85 -3.06 -21.60
N GLY A 171 -7.94 -2.45 -20.45
CA GLY A 171 -9.19 -2.33 -19.70
C GLY A 171 -9.11 -2.54 -18.20
N ALA A 172 -8.06 -3.14 -17.64
CA ALA A 172 -7.81 -3.09 -16.21
C ALA A 172 -6.98 -1.84 -15.89
N GLY A 173 -7.50 -0.66 -16.20
CA GLY A 173 -7.18 0.52 -15.41
C GLY A 173 -7.34 0.07 -13.96
N SER A 174 -6.54 0.59 -13.05
CA SER A 174 -6.63 0.33 -11.62
C SER A 174 -8.03 0.73 -11.10
N ASP A 175 -9.06 0.05 -11.59
CA ASP A 175 -10.33 0.02 -10.91
C ASP A 175 -9.96 -0.47 -9.53
N CYS A 176 -10.15 0.42 -8.56
CA CYS A 176 -9.79 0.16 -7.19
C CYS A 176 -10.31 -1.24 -6.86
N VAL A 177 -9.44 -2.19 -6.58
CA VAL A 177 -9.83 -3.59 -6.28
C VAL A 177 -10.94 -3.63 -5.21
N TYR A 178 -10.95 -2.61 -4.34
CA TYR A 178 -11.99 -2.39 -3.33
C TYR A 178 -13.33 -1.88 -3.91
N ALA A 179 -13.42 -1.59 -5.20
CA ALA A 179 -14.67 -1.32 -5.89
C ALA A 179 -15.31 -2.60 -6.48
N ILE A 180 -14.60 -3.74 -6.42
CA ILE A 180 -15.17 -5.04 -6.80
C ILE A 180 -16.07 -5.49 -5.65
N GLU A 181 -17.38 -5.43 -5.88
CA GLU A 181 -18.35 -5.86 -4.88
C GLU A 181 -18.37 -7.39 -4.76
N ALA A 182 -17.94 -7.90 -3.61
CA ALA A 182 -18.17 -9.27 -3.20
C ALA A 182 -19.53 -9.36 -2.51
N LYS A 183 -20.42 -10.26 -2.99
CA LYS A 183 -21.73 -10.46 -2.35
C LYS A 183 -21.58 -11.31 -1.09
N THR A 184 -21.98 -10.79 0.06
CA THR A 184 -22.08 -11.54 1.31
C THR A 184 -23.19 -12.57 1.19
N ARG A 185 -22.90 -13.83 1.49
CA ARG A 185 -23.82 -14.98 1.46
C ARG A 185 -24.21 -15.47 2.82
N CYS A 186 -23.29 -15.39 3.79
CA CYS A 186 -23.52 -15.72 5.19
C CYS A 186 -22.67 -14.81 6.08
N SER A 187 -22.88 -14.82 7.37
CA SER A 187 -22.07 -14.06 8.31
C SER A 187 -20.65 -14.63 8.38
N ILE A 188 -19.70 -13.79 8.80
CA ILE A 188 -18.30 -14.19 9.03
C ILE A 188 -18.25 -15.38 10.01
N ARG A 189 -19.08 -15.34 11.06
CA ARG A 189 -19.15 -16.40 12.05
C ARG A 189 -19.60 -17.72 11.43
N GLU A 190 -20.68 -17.71 10.65
CA GLU A 190 -21.19 -18.92 9.99
C GLU A 190 -20.16 -19.51 9.03
N ALA A 191 -19.41 -18.66 8.32
CA ALA A 191 -18.38 -19.09 7.39
C ALA A 191 -17.16 -19.72 8.11
N ILE A 192 -16.77 -19.17 9.27
CA ILE A 192 -15.60 -19.64 10.03
C ILE A 192 -15.94 -20.84 10.90
N ASP A 193 -17.07 -20.82 11.62
CA ASP A 193 -17.47 -21.88 12.56
C ASP A 193 -18.15 -23.06 11.83
N GLY A 194 -18.56 -22.88 10.58
CA GLY A 194 -19.21 -23.88 9.77
C GLY A 194 -18.25 -24.92 9.18
N LYS A 195 -18.80 -25.86 8.41
CA LYS A 195 -17.97 -26.81 7.66
C LYS A 195 -17.29 -26.11 6.51
N THR A 196 -16.00 -26.36 6.36
CA THR A 196 -15.18 -25.81 5.29
C THR A 196 -14.45 -26.92 4.54
N ALA A 197 -14.26 -26.73 3.25
CA ALA A 197 -13.43 -27.59 2.40
C ALA A 197 -12.21 -26.80 1.91
N ARG A 198 -11.06 -27.46 1.84
CA ARG A 198 -9.86 -26.89 1.23
C ARG A 198 -9.84 -27.22 -0.25
N ILE A 199 -9.75 -26.21 -1.08
CA ILE A 199 -9.73 -26.37 -2.54
C ILE A 199 -8.54 -25.59 -3.13
N PRO A 200 -8.11 -25.91 -4.38
CA PRO A 200 -7.16 -25.05 -5.08
C PRO A 200 -7.67 -23.62 -5.19
N LEU A 201 -6.82 -22.63 -4.90
CA LEU A 201 -7.21 -21.22 -4.97
C LEU A 201 -7.77 -20.86 -6.36
N ARG A 202 -7.19 -21.43 -7.43
CA ARG A 202 -7.62 -21.19 -8.82
C ARG A 202 -9.02 -21.70 -9.15
N GLU A 203 -9.57 -22.57 -8.34
CA GLU A 203 -10.89 -23.19 -8.51
C GLU A 203 -11.94 -22.55 -7.58
N SER A 204 -11.58 -21.48 -6.87
CA SER A 204 -12.42 -20.88 -5.84
C SER A 204 -13.49 -19.91 -6.37
N ALA A 205 -13.47 -19.55 -7.65
CA ALA A 205 -14.49 -18.68 -8.23
C ALA A 205 -15.92 -19.23 -8.01
N GLY A 206 -16.83 -18.37 -7.61
CA GLY A 206 -18.22 -18.73 -7.28
C GLY A 206 -18.40 -19.39 -5.91
N LYS A 207 -17.34 -19.71 -5.17
CA LYS A 207 -17.41 -20.27 -3.82
C LYS A 207 -17.52 -19.19 -2.76
N ILE A 208 -18.00 -19.58 -1.57
CA ILE A 208 -18.06 -18.70 -0.41
C ILE A 208 -16.74 -18.83 0.37
N SER A 209 -16.02 -17.72 0.58
CA SER A 209 -14.77 -17.76 1.33
C SER A 209 -14.98 -18.18 2.76
N GLY A 210 -14.12 -19.05 3.28
CA GLY A 210 -13.98 -19.38 4.69
C GLY A 210 -12.81 -18.65 5.37
N GLU A 211 -12.03 -17.88 4.59
CA GLU A 211 -10.83 -17.18 5.04
C GLU A 211 -10.85 -15.72 4.62
N PHE A 212 -10.11 -14.88 5.36
CA PHE A 212 -9.76 -13.55 4.87
C PHE A 212 -8.67 -13.65 3.83
N VAL A 213 -8.69 -12.77 2.83
CA VAL A 213 -7.56 -12.53 1.92
C VAL A 213 -7.33 -11.04 1.89
N TYR A 214 -6.12 -10.61 2.22
CA TYR A 214 -5.76 -9.19 2.27
C TYR A 214 -4.29 -8.98 1.91
N ILE A 215 -3.95 -7.75 1.56
CA ILE A 215 -2.56 -7.31 1.42
C ILE A 215 -2.20 -6.49 2.64
N TYR A 216 -1.05 -6.75 3.23
CA TYR A 216 -0.56 -5.95 4.34
C TYR A 216 0.83 -5.38 4.03
N PRO A 217 1.04 -4.08 4.25
CA PRO A 217 0.09 -3.00 4.57
C PRO A 217 -0.85 -2.67 3.41
N PRO A 218 -2.07 -2.12 3.60
CA PRO A 218 -2.65 -1.61 4.86
C PRO A 218 -3.48 -2.63 5.65
N GLY A 219 -3.70 -3.85 5.17
CA GLY A 219 -4.49 -4.86 5.85
C GLY A 219 -5.99 -4.79 5.57
N ILE A 220 -6.40 -4.11 4.51
CA ILE A 220 -7.80 -4.06 4.08
C ILE A 220 -8.13 -5.37 3.37
N PRO A 221 -9.18 -6.11 3.80
CA PRO A 221 -9.57 -7.34 3.13
C PRO A 221 -9.97 -7.11 1.66
N LEU A 222 -9.45 -7.97 0.79
CA LEU A 222 -9.93 -8.13 -0.57
C LEU A 222 -11.18 -8.98 -0.60
N ILE A 223 -11.23 -9.98 0.30
CA ILE A 223 -12.40 -10.81 0.57
C ILE A 223 -12.42 -11.17 2.05
N ALA A 224 -13.62 -11.25 2.61
CA ALA A 224 -13.89 -11.70 3.97
C ALA A 224 -14.62 -13.06 3.98
N PRO A 225 -14.52 -13.84 5.08
CA PRO A 225 -15.32 -15.04 5.22
C PRO A 225 -16.81 -14.74 5.08
N GLY A 226 -17.52 -15.59 4.34
CA GLY A 226 -18.94 -15.42 4.04
C GLY A 226 -19.24 -14.67 2.76
N GLU A 227 -18.24 -14.11 2.11
CA GLU A 227 -18.37 -13.44 0.81
C GLU A 227 -18.11 -14.41 -0.34
N CYS A 228 -18.81 -14.18 -1.47
CA CYS A 228 -18.63 -14.96 -2.69
C CYS A 228 -17.40 -14.46 -3.47
N ILE A 229 -16.49 -15.36 -3.77
CA ILE A 229 -15.29 -15.10 -4.57
C ILE A 229 -15.69 -14.95 -6.03
N THR A 230 -15.66 -13.74 -6.56
CA THR A 230 -15.95 -13.52 -7.98
C THR A 230 -14.75 -13.89 -8.85
N GLU A 231 -14.95 -14.22 -10.12
CA GLU A 231 -13.84 -14.46 -11.07
C GLU A 231 -12.90 -13.27 -11.13
N GLN A 232 -13.44 -12.06 -11.18
CA GLN A 232 -12.66 -10.82 -11.23
C GLN A 232 -11.78 -10.65 -9.97
N LEU A 233 -12.30 -10.95 -8.79
CA LEU A 233 -11.56 -10.86 -7.53
C LEU A 233 -10.46 -11.92 -7.47
N LEU A 234 -10.78 -13.15 -7.91
CA LEU A 234 -9.79 -14.22 -7.99
C LEU A 234 -8.63 -13.87 -8.93
N GLU A 235 -8.94 -13.31 -10.12
CA GLU A 235 -7.90 -12.84 -11.05
C GLU A 235 -6.97 -11.80 -10.40
N VAL A 236 -7.53 -10.86 -9.65
CA VAL A 236 -6.75 -9.84 -8.92
C VAL A 236 -5.85 -10.48 -7.86
N ILE A 237 -6.39 -11.40 -7.05
CA ILE A 237 -5.60 -12.09 -6.02
C ILE A 237 -4.43 -12.85 -6.64
N LEU A 238 -4.69 -13.62 -7.71
CA LEU A 238 -3.66 -14.36 -8.43
C LEU A 238 -2.62 -13.44 -9.10
N ASP A 239 -3.04 -12.29 -9.59
CA ASP A 239 -2.13 -11.29 -10.14
C ASP A 239 -1.22 -10.69 -9.07
N TYR A 240 -1.75 -10.42 -7.90
CA TYR A 240 -0.96 -9.91 -6.76
C TYR A 240 0.08 -10.94 -6.29
N ILE A 241 -0.30 -12.22 -6.21
CA ILE A 241 0.64 -13.31 -5.89
C ILE A 241 1.75 -13.38 -6.94
N ARG A 242 1.41 -13.35 -8.24
CA ARG A 242 2.40 -13.36 -9.33
C ARG A 242 3.36 -12.17 -9.29
N LYS A 243 2.89 -11.01 -8.87
CA LYS A 243 3.69 -9.78 -8.72
C LYS A 243 4.52 -9.76 -7.44
N GLY A 244 4.43 -10.78 -6.60
CA GLY A 244 5.15 -10.86 -5.34
C GLY A 244 4.66 -9.91 -4.26
N LEU A 245 3.40 -9.46 -4.32
CA LEU A 245 2.80 -8.67 -3.25
C LEU A 245 2.55 -9.54 -2.01
N PRO A 246 2.64 -8.96 -0.81
CA PRO A 246 2.45 -9.70 0.44
C PRO A 246 0.96 -10.01 0.67
N VAL A 247 0.46 -11.07 0.02
CA VAL A 247 -0.89 -11.59 0.22
C VAL A 247 -0.91 -12.42 1.49
N HIS A 248 -1.87 -12.14 2.37
CA HIS A 248 -2.04 -12.76 3.68
C HIS A 248 -3.47 -13.26 3.89
N GLY A 249 -3.66 -14.00 4.97
CA GLY A 249 -4.97 -14.44 5.46
C GLY A 249 -5.30 -15.88 5.09
N LEU A 250 -4.70 -16.42 4.04
CA LEU A 250 -4.83 -17.85 3.72
C LEU A 250 -4.07 -18.70 4.75
N SER A 251 -4.65 -19.80 5.18
CA SER A 251 -3.99 -20.78 6.07
C SER A 251 -2.90 -21.58 5.35
N ASP A 252 -2.87 -21.52 4.03
CA ASP A 252 -1.89 -22.17 3.17
C ASP A 252 -0.73 -21.23 2.85
N GLN A 253 0.48 -21.52 3.34
CA GLN A 253 1.64 -20.65 3.15
C GLN A 253 2.13 -20.54 1.68
N PRO A 254 2.08 -21.61 0.85
CA PRO A 254 2.34 -21.49 -0.58
C PRO A 254 1.32 -20.66 -1.35
N LEU A 255 0.17 -20.31 -0.73
CA LEU A 255 -0.94 -19.57 -1.33
C LEU A 255 -1.54 -20.32 -2.55
N GLU A 256 -1.52 -21.64 -2.51
CA GLU A 256 -2.05 -22.49 -3.58
C GLU A 256 -3.49 -22.91 -3.32
N THR A 257 -3.92 -22.92 -2.05
CA THR A 257 -5.24 -23.39 -1.62
C THR A 257 -5.96 -22.37 -0.74
N ILE A 258 -7.28 -22.47 -0.66
CA ILE A 258 -8.16 -21.65 0.16
C ILE A 258 -9.21 -22.53 0.83
N LEU A 259 -9.63 -22.15 2.06
CA LEU A 259 -10.82 -22.74 2.67
C LEU A 259 -12.08 -22.04 2.13
N VAL A 260 -13.03 -22.86 1.72
CA VAL A 260 -14.36 -22.39 1.30
C VAL A 260 -15.43 -23.00 2.18
N SER A 261 -16.49 -22.25 2.46
CA SER A 261 -17.64 -22.73 3.21
C SER A 261 -18.40 -23.78 2.38
N GLU A 262 -18.78 -24.89 3.02
CA GLU A 262 -19.65 -25.92 2.43
C GLU A 262 -21.14 -25.56 2.52
N GLN A 263 -21.49 -24.41 3.07
CA GLN A 263 -22.88 -23.95 3.07
C GLN A 263 -23.34 -23.77 1.62
N ALA A 264 -24.45 -24.43 1.28
CA ALA A 264 -25.03 -24.36 -0.06
C ALA A 264 -25.41 -22.92 -0.42
N ILE A 265 -25.07 -22.53 -1.64
CA ILE A 265 -25.48 -21.27 -2.28
C ILE A 265 -26.98 -21.22 -2.45
#